data_2250b6acd2e565d485741f173f8c0285
#
_entry.id   2250b6acd2e565d485741f173f8c0285
#
_cell.length_a   1.000
_cell.length_b   1.000
_cell.length_c   1.000
_cell.angle_alpha   90.00
_cell.angle_beta   90.00
_cell.angle_gamma   90.00
#
_symmetry.space_group_name_H-M   'P 1'
#
loop_
_entity.id
_entity.type
_entity.pdbx_description
1 polymer ?
#
loop_
_entity_poly.entity_id
_entity_poly.type
_entity_poly.pdbx_seq_one_letter_code
_entity_poly.pdbx_strand_id
1 'polypeptide(L)'
;MIAEDIREQAGSGRRTSAWYANALENALAQVQEQDSDTIDTGGITIGSLFFFSYDVAYPERYPFWDIQPLAVALRFDRDGFLGCNLHYINPDYRDAVAESLLNSGGGSVVPKNSIHKYLFSGMGTLYKVPDDEDWGSISLLPTERFISKSGRAYPKNRAFNWRK
;
A
#
# COMPACT_ATOMS: atom_id res chain seq x y z
N MET A 1 -15.39 5.77 9.21
CA MET A 1 -14.29 5.69 8.23
C MET A 1 -13.27 4.69 8.72
N ILE A 2 -12.64 3.96 7.82
CA ILE A 2 -11.77 2.81 8.14
C ILE A 2 -10.59 3.22 9.03
N ALA A 3 -9.85 4.25 8.65
CA ALA A 3 -8.65 4.67 9.41
C ALA A 3 -8.97 5.10 10.84
N GLU A 4 -10.04 5.84 11.03
CA GLU A 4 -10.48 6.31 12.34
C GLU A 4 -10.89 5.13 13.24
N ASP A 5 -11.63 4.18 12.67
CA ASP A 5 -12.07 2.98 13.39
C ASP A 5 -10.87 2.14 13.84
N ILE A 6 -9.86 2.01 12.98
CA ILE A 6 -8.63 1.28 13.33
C ILE A 6 -7.87 1.99 14.44
N ARG A 7 -7.74 3.32 14.38
CA ARG A 7 -7.09 4.09 15.44
C ARG A 7 -7.82 3.97 16.76
N GLU A 8 -9.13 3.98 16.75
CA GLU A 8 -9.95 3.78 17.94
C GLU A 8 -9.74 2.39 18.54
N GLN A 9 -9.72 1.35 17.70
CA GLN A 9 -9.42 -0.02 18.14
C GLN A 9 -8.01 -0.16 18.72
N ALA A 10 -7.03 0.57 18.16
CA ALA A 10 -5.67 0.56 18.66
C ALA A 10 -5.55 1.15 20.07
N GLY A 11 -6.40 2.12 20.41
CA GLY A 11 -6.38 2.78 21.70
C GLY A 11 -5.10 3.56 21.95
N SER A 12 -4.72 3.71 23.22
CA SER A 12 -3.51 4.42 23.64
C SER A 12 -2.27 3.55 23.72
N GLY A 13 -2.41 2.22 23.55
CA GLY A 13 -1.30 1.28 23.57
C GLY A 13 -0.50 1.29 22.27
N ARG A 14 0.77 0.85 22.37
CA ARG A 14 1.59 0.65 21.20
C ARG A 14 1.21 -0.63 20.49
N ARG A 15 0.86 -0.51 19.20
CA ARG A 15 0.57 -1.65 18.34
C ARG A 15 1.69 -1.79 17.30
N THR A 16 1.94 -3.02 16.87
CA THR A 16 2.94 -3.31 15.83
C THR A 16 2.41 -2.94 14.44
N SER A 17 3.32 -2.82 13.48
CA SER A 17 2.92 -2.67 12.06
C SER A 17 2.07 -3.86 11.59
N ALA A 18 2.40 -5.07 12.04
CA ALA A 18 1.61 -6.26 11.72
C ALA A 18 0.17 -6.15 12.26
N TRP A 19 -0.02 -5.61 13.44
CA TRP A 19 -1.35 -5.38 13.99
C TRP A 19 -2.16 -4.43 13.10
N TYR A 20 -1.56 -3.29 12.74
CA TYR A 20 -2.22 -2.30 11.85
C TYR A 20 -2.50 -2.87 10.46
N ALA A 21 -1.56 -3.62 9.91
CA ALA A 21 -1.73 -4.26 8.60
C ALA A 21 -2.88 -5.27 8.62
N ASN A 22 -2.97 -6.09 9.65
CA ASN A 22 -4.07 -7.05 9.82
C ASN A 22 -5.41 -6.34 10.02
N ALA A 23 -5.45 -5.26 10.79
CA ALA A 23 -6.66 -4.48 11.00
C ALA A 23 -7.15 -3.86 9.69
N LEU A 24 -6.24 -3.29 8.89
CA LEU A 24 -6.59 -2.71 7.60
C LEU A 24 -7.09 -3.79 6.62
N GLU A 25 -6.38 -4.90 6.53
CA GLU A 25 -6.77 -6.02 5.67
C GLU A 25 -8.17 -6.53 6.01
N ASN A 26 -8.47 -6.73 7.29
CA ASN A 26 -9.78 -7.18 7.75
C ASN A 26 -10.87 -6.16 7.42
N ALA A 27 -10.62 -4.88 7.61
CA ALA A 27 -11.57 -3.83 7.29
C ALA A 27 -11.87 -3.78 5.79
N LEU A 28 -10.83 -3.86 4.96
CA LEU A 28 -10.98 -3.86 3.50
C LEU A 28 -11.68 -5.11 3.00
N ALA A 29 -11.38 -6.28 3.59
CA ALA A 29 -12.04 -7.53 3.25
C ALA A 29 -13.54 -7.48 3.53
N GLN A 30 -13.96 -6.87 4.65
CA GLN A 30 -15.37 -6.71 4.98
C GLN A 30 -16.09 -5.80 3.97
N VAL A 31 -15.47 -4.71 3.55
CA VAL A 31 -16.03 -3.83 2.53
C VAL A 31 -16.18 -4.57 1.20
N GLN A 32 -15.19 -5.35 0.82
CA GLN A 32 -15.21 -6.14 -0.40
C GLN A 32 -16.33 -7.19 -0.40
N GLU A 33 -16.57 -7.85 0.72
CA GLU A 33 -17.68 -8.82 0.86
C GLU A 33 -19.05 -8.16 0.69
N GLN A 34 -19.21 -6.94 1.20
CA GLN A 34 -20.47 -6.20 1.10
C GLN A 34 -20.73 -5.66 -0.31
N ASP A 35 -19.67 -5.43 -1.06
CA ASP A 35 -19.73 -4.86 -2.40
C ASP A 35 -19.35 -5.92 -3.45
N SER A 36 -20.01 -7.06 -3.39
CA SER A 36 -19.71 -8.24 -4.19
C SER A 36 -19.85 -8.01 -5.70
N ASP A 37 -20.62 -7.02 -6.13
CA ASP A 37 -20.84 -6.72 -7.54
C ASP A 37 -19.65 -6.01 -8.20
N THR A 38 -18.74 -5.45 -7.41
CA THR A 38 -17.59 -4.71 -7.91
C THR A 38 -16.30 -5.51 -7.89
N ILE A 39 -16.32 -6.69 -7.29
CA ILE A 39 -15.13 -7.53 -7.21
C ILE A 39 -15.05 -8.41 -8.45
N ASP A 40 -14.57 -7.84 -9.52
CA ASP A 40 -13.91 -8.65 -10.51
C ASP A 40 -12.50 -8.91 -9.97
N THR A 41 -12.22 -10.15 -9.59
CA THR A 41 -10.99 -10.58 -8.97
C THR A 41 -9.73 -10.37 -9.83
N GLY A 42 -9.89 -9.98 -11.09
CA GLY A 42 -8.81 -9.57 -11.98
C GLY A 42 -8.65 -8.06 -12.11
N GLY A 43 -9.52 -7.28 -11.46
CA GLY A 43 -9.69 -5.86 -11.77
C GLY A 43 -8.77 -4.91 -11.04
N ILE A 44 -7.50 -4.85 -11.42
CA ILE A 44 -6.67 -3.70 -11.06
C ILE A 44 -7.10 -2.53 -11.94
N THR A 45 -7.55 -1.45 -11.30
CA THR A 45 -7.96 -0.22 -11.98
C THR A 45 -6.87 0.84 -11.84
N ILE A 46 -6.44 1.43 -12.94
CA ILE A 46 -5.50 2.55 -12.91
C ILE A 46 -6.11 3.71 -12.12
N GLY A 47 -5.31 4.29 -11.22
CA GLY A 47 -5.74 5.37 -10.34
C GLY A 47 -6.38 4.91 -9.04
N SER A 48 -6.57 3.62 -8.83
CA SER A 48 -7.10 3.07 -7.59
C SER A 48 -6.00 2.68 -6.62
N LEU A 49 -6.32 2.75 -5.33
CA LEU A 49 -5.41 2.39 -4.23
C LEU A 49 -5.70 0.96 -3.78
N PHE A 50 -4.65 0.14 -3.72
CA PHE A 50 -4.73 -1.26 -3.31
C PHE A 50 -3.79 -1.56 -2.15
N PHE A 51 -4.25 -2.43 -1.27
CA PHE A 51 -3.45 -3.02 -0.20
C PHE A 51 -3.36 -4.52 -0.43
N PHE A 52 -2.14 -5.08 -0.44
CA PHE A 52 -1.95 -6.48 -0.81
C PHE A 52 -0.64 -7.03 -0.24
N SER A 53 -0.56 -8.36 -0.11
CA SER A 53 0.70 -9.03 0.20
C SER A 53 1.51 -9.22 -1.08
N TYR A 54 2.84 -9.17 -0.98
CA TYR A 54 3.71 -9.25 -2.14
C TYR A 54 5.00 -10.00 -1.85
N ASP A 55 5.32 -10.95 -2.73
CA ASP A 55 6.59 -11.69 -2.76
C ASP A 55 7.44 -11.23 -3.94
N VAL A 56 8.65 -10.78 -3.65
CA VAL A 56 9.59 -10.33 -4.68
C VAL A 56 10.17 -11.53 -5.43
N ALA A 57 10.16 -11.46 -6.76
CA ALA A 57 10.65 -12.56 -7.61
C ALA A 57 12.15 -12.82 -7.45
N TYR A 58 12.94 -11.76 -7.26
CA TYR A 58 14.40 -11.85 -7.17
C TYR A 58 14.90 -11.06 -5.96
N PRO A 59 14.70 -11.59 -4.73
CA PRO A 59 15.07 -10.86 -3.51
C PRO A 59 16.53 -10.48 -3.42
N GLU A 60 17.43 -11.26 -4.05
CA GLU A 60 18.86 -10.96 -4.08
C GLU A 60 19.21 -9.65 -4.80
N ARG A 61 18.30 -9.09 -5.60
CA ARG A 61 18.50 -7.84 -6.33
C ARG A 61 18.15 -6.60 -5.52
N TYR A 62 17.55 -6.79 -4.32
CA TYR A 62 17.03 -5.69 -3.52
C TYR A 62 17.66 -5.69 -2.13
N PRO A 63 18.06 -4.52 -1.61
CA PRO A 63 18.50 -4.42 -0.22
C PRO A 63 17.36 -4.62 0.77
N PHE A 64 16.16 -4.23 0.37
CA PHE A 64 14.93 -4.41 1.15
C PHE A 64 13.73 -4.27 0.21
N TRP A 65 12.57 -4.70 0.69
CA TRP A 65 11.29 -4.50 0.00
C TRP A 65 10.14 -4.48 0.98
N ASP A 66 8.98 -4.00 0.52
CA ASP A 66 7.74 -4.00 1.28
C ASP A 66 6.97 -5.29 0.98
N ILE A 67 6.69 -6.08 2.01
CA ILE A 67 5.93 -7.33 1.85
C ILE A 67 4.43 -7.12 1.85
N GLN A 68 3.97 -5.90 2.12
CA GLN A 68 2.54 -5.58 2.14
C GLN A 68 2.30 -4.15 1.63
N PRO A 69 2.44 -3.94 0.31
CA PRO A 69 2.31 -2.61 -0.30
C PRO A 69 0.94 -1.99 -0.14
N LEU A 70 0.95 -0.66 -0.03
CA LEU A 70 -0.22 0.20 -0.16
C LEU A 70 0.03 1.11 -1.36
N ALA A 71 -0.45 0.70 -2.54
CA ALA A 71 -0.01 1.29 -3.79
C ALA A 71 -1.17 1.73 -4.68
N VAL A 72 -1.00 2.91 -5.30
CA VAL A 72 -1.87 3.38 -6.37
C VAL A 72 -1.35 2.84 -7.71
N ALA A 73 -2.19 2.17 -8.46
CA ALA A 73 -1.82 1.68 -9.79
C ALA A 73 -1.69 2.83 -10.78
N LEU A 74 -0.50 3.00 -11.35
CA LEU A 74 -0.20 4.10 -12.28
C LEU A 74 -0.29 3.67 -13.75
N ARG A 75 0.18 2.45 -14.04
CA ARG A 75 0.27 1.96 -15.41
C ARG A 75 0.35 0.44 -15.42
N PHE A 76 -0.30 -0.20 -16.38
CA PHE A 76 -0.12 -1.63 -16.61
C PHE A 76 1.13 -1.92 -17.43
N ASP A 77 1.78 -3.02 -17.07
CA ASP A 77 2.79 -3.68 -17.88
C ASP A 77 2.29 -5.07 -18.26
N ARG A 78 3.07 -5.78 -19.10
CA ARG A 78 2.72 -7.11 -19.58
C ARG A 78 2.44 -8.13 -18.47
N ASP A 79 3.23 -8.10 -17.41
CA ASP A 79 3.26 -9.11 -16.34
C ASP A 79 2.99 -8.53 -14.96
N GLY A 80 2.59 -7.27 -14.88
CA GLY A 80 2.35 -6.59 -13.64
C GLY A 80 1.84 -5.17 -13.82
N PHE A 81 2.01 -4.34 -12.80
CA PHE A 81 1.70 -2.92 -12.89
C PHE A 81 2.77 -2.08 -12.22
N LEU A 82 2.89 -0.85 -12.68
CA LEU A 82 3.68 0.18 -12.02
C LEU A 82 2.81 0.85 -10.99
N GLY A 83 3.25 0.89 -9.73
CA GLY A 83 2.49 1.47 -8.63
C GLY A 83 3.29 2.51 -7.88
N CYS A 84 2.57 3.48 -7.31
CA CYS A 84 3.10 4.38 -6.29
C CYS A 84 2.79 3.79 -4.92
N ASN A 85 3.80 3.24 -4.26
CA ASN A 85 3.64 2.68 -2.92
C ASN A 85 3.83 3.79 -1.89
N LEU A 86 2.73 4.16 -1.23
CA LEU A 86 2.72 5.25 -0.24
C LEU A 86 3.60 4.94 0.96
N HIS A 87 3.89 3.67 1.24
CA HIS A 87 4.78 3.27 2.34
C HIS A 87 6.22 3.78 2.16
N TYR A 88 6.66 4.05 0.93
CA TYR A 88 8.00 4.60 0.67
C TYR A 88 8.08 6.11 0.82
N ILE A 89 6.96 6.77 1.05
CA ILE A 89 6.90 8.22 1.19
C ILE A 89 6.96 8.57 2.67
N ASN A 90 7.78 9.59 3.01
CA ASN A 90 7.81 10.12 4.36
C ASN A 90 6.37 10.47 4.80
N PRO A 91 5.93 10.04 5.99
CA PRO A 91 4.57 10.30 6.48
C PRO A 91 4.15 11.77 6.42
N ASP A 92 5.08 12.71 6.56
CA ASP A 92 4.79 14.15 6.49
C ASP A 92 4.22 14.58 5.11
N TYR A 93 4.49 13.81 4.07
CA TYR A 93 4.08 14.12 2.69
C TYR A 93 3.02 13.17 2.14
N ARG A 94 2.70 12.09 2.84
CA ARG A 94 1.79 11.05 2.35
C ARG A 94 0.40 11.56 2.07
N ASP A 95 -0.14 12.38 2.96
CA ASP A 95 -1.49 12.91 2.82
C ASP A 95 -1.63 13.71 1.53
N ALA A 96 -0.68 14.63 1.27
CA ALA A 96 -0.70 15.45 0.06
C ALA A 96 -0.54 14.61 -1.21
N VAL A 97 0.35 13.62 -1.20
CA VAL A 97 0.56 12.73 -2.35
C VAL A 97 -0.67 11.86 -2.59
N ALA A 98 -1.24 11.27 -1.56
CA ALA A 98 -2.43 10.43 -1.66
C ALA A 98 -3.61 11.20 -2.21
N GLU A 99 -3.87 12.41 -1.71
CA GLU A 99 -4.94 13.28 -2.20
C GLU A 99 -4.73 13.67 -3.66
N SER A 100 -3.52 14.04 -4.03
CA SER A 100 -3.17 14.37 -5.41
C SER A 100 -3.42 13.19 -6.35
N LEU A 101 -3.04 11.98 -5.96
CA LEU A 101 -3.28 10.77 -6.75
C LEU A 101 -4.76 10.45 -6.91
N LEU A 102 -5.53 10.59 -5.84
CA LEU A 102 -6.99 10.38 -5.88
C LEU A 102 -7.64 11.36 -6.87
N ASN A 103 -7.27 12.62 -6.82
CA ASN A 103 -7.87 13.67 -7.66
C ASN A 103 -7.44 13.59 -9.12
N SER A 104 -6.26 13.04 -9.40
CA SER A 104 -5.71 12.96 -10.77
C SER A 104 -5.94 11.63 -11.46
N GLY A 105 -6.52 10.63 -10.76
CA GLY A 105 -6.67 9.28 -11.29
C GLY A 105 -5.34 8.58 -11.58
N GLY A 106 -4.30 8.92 -10.82
CA GLY A 106 -2.98 8.33 -10.97
C GLY A 106 -2.01 9.15 -11.86
N GLY A 107 -2.44 10.33 -12.34
CA GLY A 107 -1.64 11.16 -13.23
C GLY A 107 -0.67 12.14 -12.56
N SER A 108 -0.55 12.11 -11.24
CA SER A 108 0.31 13.04 -10.49
C SER A 108 1.78 12.69 -10.61
N VAL A 109 2.62 13.73 -10.43
CA VAL A 109 4.06 13.55 -10.22
C VAL A 109 4.29 13.03 -8.79
N VAL A 110 4.99 11.92 -8.65
CA VAL A 110 5.25 11.27 -7.37
C VAL A 110 6.75 11.06 -7.18
N PRO A 111 7.22 10.93 -5.92
CA PRO A 111 8.64 10.64 -5.67
C PRO A 111 9.09 9.34 -6.35
N LYS A 112 10.26 9.37 -6.98
CA LYS A 112 10.79 8.22 -7.71
C LYS A 112 10.99 6.98 -6.84
N ASN A 113 11.35 7.16 -5.57
CA ASN A 113 11.55 6.03 -4.65
C ASN A 113 10.25 5.29 -4.32
N SER A 114 9.09 5.89 -4.59
CA SER A 114 7.79 5.29 -4.35
C SER A 114 7.27 4.46 -5.53
N ILE A 115 7.89 4.57 -6.70
CA ILE A 115 7.45 3.90 -7.91
C ILE A 115 8.11 2.52 -8.00
N HIS A 116 7.29 1.48 -7.97
CA HIS A 116 7.74 0.09 -8.04
C HIS A 116 6.90 -0.70 -9.02
N LYS A 117 7.54 -1.67 -9.68
CA LYS A 117 6.82 -2.64 -10.49
C LYS A 117 6.44 -3.82 -9.62
N TYR A 118 5.17 -4.18 -9.67
CA TYR A 118 4.63 -5.34 -8.98
C TYR A 118 4.19 -6.38 -10.00
N LEU A 119 4.78 -7.58 -9.92
CA LEU A 119 4.44 -8.69 -10.78
C LEU A 119 3.15 -9.36 -10.29
N PHE A 120 2.25 -9.68 -11.20
CA PHE A 120 1.01 -10.37 -10.83
C PHE A 120 1.27 -11.70 -10.12
N SER A 121 2.34 -12.40 -10.53
CA SER A 121 2.72 -13.69 -9.94
C SER A 121 3.13 -13.61 -8.46
N GLY A 122 3.55 -12.44 -7.99
CA GLY A 122 3.97 -12.24 -6.59
C GLY A 122 2.88 -11.72 -5.68
N MET A 123 1.71 -11.39 -6.22
CA MET A 123 0.63 -10.77 -5.47
C MET A 123 -0.23 -11.81 -4.77
N GLY A 124 -0.56 -11.54 -3.51
CA GLY A 124 -1.67 -12.17 -2.82
C GLY A 124 -2.99 -11.49 -3.16
N THR A 125 -3.98 -11.65 -2.30
CA THR A 125 -5.28 -11.01 -2.48
C THR A 125 -5.15 -9.49 -2.52
N LEU A 126 -5.76 -8.89 -3.54
CA LEU A 126 -5.82 -7.44 -3.69
C LEU A 126 -7.06 -6.90 -3.00
N TYR A 127 -6.84 -5.97 -2.06
CA TYR A 127 -7.93 -5.26 -1.40
C TYR A 127 -7.95 -3.82 -1.90
N LYS A 128 -9.02 -3.44 -2.58
CA LYS A 128 -9.19 -2.07 -3.05
C LYS A 128 -9.62 -1.18 -1.88
N VAL A 129 -8.95 -0.04 -1.72
CA VAL A 129 -9.40 1.02 -0.82
C VAL A 129 -10.52 1.80 -1.51
N PRO A 130 -11.72 1.91 -0.90
CA PRO A 130 -12.81 2.67 -1.51
C PRO A 130 -12.43 4.13 -1.76
N ASP A 131 -12.92 4.69 -2.86
CA ASP A 131 -12.62 6.07 -3.25
C ASP A 131 -13.26 7.11 -2.33
N ASP A 132 -14.31 6.72 -1.58
CA ASP A 132 -14.97 7.58 -0.59
C ASP A 132 -14.27 7.62 0.77
N GLU A 133 -13.22 6.78 0.95
CA GLU A 133 -12.37 6.84 2.12
C GLU A 133 -11.34 7.97 1.99
N ASP A 134 -10.86 8.46 3.13
CA ASP A 134 -9.73 9.38 3.17
C ASP A 134 -8.42 8.61 2.96
N TRP A 135 -7.91 8.63 1.75
CA TRP A 135 -6.67 7.92 1.40
C TRP A 135 -5.47 8.42 2.21
N GLY A 136 -5.44 9.73 2.49
CA GLY A 136 -4.38 10.29 3.33
C GLY A 136 -4.36 9.68 4.71
N SER A 137 -5.52 9.61 5.35
CA SER A 137 -5.65 9.01 6.69
C SER A 137 -5.29 7.54 6.69
N ILE A 138 -5.68 6.79 5.66
CA ILE A 138 -5.30 5.38 5.52
C ILE A 138 -3.79 5.25 5.32
N SER A 139 -3.19 6.11 4.52
CA SER A 139 -1.73 6.08 4.26
C SER A 139 -0.90 6.37 5.51
N LEU A 140 -1.47 7.09 6.48
CA LEU A 140 -0.78 7.43 7.73
C LEU A 140 -0.90 6.34 8.80
N LEU A 141 -1.73 5.32 8.61
CA LEU A 141 -1.69 4.14 9.46
C LEU A 141 -0.33 3.46 9.30
N PRO A 142 0.34 3.07 10.41
CA PRO A 142 1.67 2.47 10.35
C PRO A 142 1.62 1.00 9.89
N THR A 143 1.20 0.78 8.65
CA THR A 143 1.02 -0.55 8.05
C THR A 143 2.26 -1.04 7.28
N GLU A 144 3.33 -0.25 7.21
CA GLU A 144 4.54 -0.59 6.47
C GLU A 144 5.22 -1.83 7.06
N ARG A 145 5.60 -2.74 6.18
CA ARG A 145 6.31 -3.96 6.56
C ARG A 145 7.49 -4.19 5.62
N PHE A 146 8.52 -3.35 5.77
CA PHE A 146 9.78 -3.50 5.05
C PHE A 146 10.61 -4.61 5.66
N ILE A 147 11.15 -5.49 4.82
CA ILE A 147 12.10 -6.52 5.24
C ILE A 147 13.37 -6.44 4.40
N SER A 148 14.49 -6.86 5.00
CA SER A 148 15.76 -7.01 4.31
C SER A 148 15.90 -8.42 3.73
N LYS A 149 16.99 -8.65 3.00
CA LYS A 149 17.33 -9.97 2.43
C LYS A 149 17.40 -11.08 3.48
N SER A 150 17.72 -10.74 4.74
CA SER A 150 17.78 -11.71 5.84
C SER A 150 16.42 -12.02 6.45
N GLY A 151 15.35 -11.39 5.95
CA GLY A 151 14.00 -11.53 6.51
C GLY A 151 13.75 -10.70 7.76
N ARG A 152 14.69 -9.86 8.16
CA ARG A 152 14.55 -8.96 9.31
C ARG A 152 13.85 -7.67 8.93
N ALA A 153 13.15 -7.06 9.89
CA ALA A 153 12.55 -5.76 9.69
C ALA A 153 13.59 -4.72 9.24
N TYR A 154 13.27 -3.99 8.19
CA TYR A 154 14.10 -2.90 7.68
C TYR A 154 13.59 -1.58 8.24
N PRO A 155 14.46 -0.66 8.72
CA PRO A 155 14.01 0.59 9.34
C PRO A 155 13.21 1.46 8.37
N LYS A 156 12.02 1.88 8.78
CA LYS A 156 11.09 2.69 7.97
C LYS A 156 11.72 4.00 7.50
N ASN A 157 12.44 4.70 8.39
CA ASN A 157 13.08 5.96 8.05
C ASN A 157 14.14 5.81 6.94
N ARG A 158 14.81 4.68 6.85
CA ARG A 158 15.73 4.40 5.74
C ARG A 158 14.98 4.16 4.44
N ALA A 159 13.84 3.46 4.51
CA ALA A 159 13.00 3.23 3.33
C ALA A 159 12.45 4.54 2.77
N PHE A 160 11.99 5.46 3.63
CA PHE A 160 11.47 6.77 3.22
C PHE A 160 12.52 7.64 2.53
N ASN A 161 13.77 7.46 2.86
CA ASN A 161 14.89 8.22 2.33
C ASN A 161 15.68 7.48 1.25
N TRP A 162 15.20 6.32 0.83
CA TRP A 162 15.84 5.52 -0.19
C TRP A 162 15.87 6.27 -1.52
N ARG A 163 17.04 6.28 -2.16
CA ARG A 163 17.21 6.87 -3.49
C ARG A 163 17.61 5.77 -4.48
N LYS A 164 16.84 5.70 -5.53
CA LYS A 164 17.15 4.79 -6.64
C LYS A 164 18.29 5.33 -7.49
#